data_c8b84e709b5e06df3b47fc9f8a0273cc
#
_entry.id   c8b84e709b5e06df3b47fc9f8a0273cc
#
_cell.length_a   1.000
_cell.length_b   1.000
_cell.length_c   1.000
_cell.angle_alpha   90.00
_cell.angle_beta   90.00
_cell.angle_gamma   90.00
#
_symmetry.space_group_name_H-M   'P 1'
#
loop_
_entity.id
_entity.type
_entity.pdbx_description
1 polymer ?
#
loop_
_entity_poly.entity_id
_entity_poly.type
_entity_poly.pdbx_seq_one_letter_code
_entity_poly.pdbx_strand_id
1 'polypeptide(L)'
;MEFSAFGQKFTRHAGITQLMDDLNQGLTTPNTIMLGGGNPAAIPEVLAYLDNQAQQLLKSGELIKAMANYDGPQGKDTYILALSKLLSEQLGWSIGPENIALTNGSQTAFFYLFNLLAGEFSDGRKKKVLFPLAPEYIGYGDGALSEDHFVACK
;
A
#
# COMPACT_ATOMS: atom_id res chain seq x y z
N MET A 1 5.35 28.44 11.26
CA MET A 1 6.32 27.34 11.07
C MET A 1 6.60 27.25 9.58
N GLU A 2 7.84 27.23 9.15
CA GLU A 2 8.20 27.07 7.75
C GLU A 2 8.49 25.60 7.45
N PHE A 3 7.94 25.08 6.37
CA PHE A 3 8.17 23.70 5.94
C PHE A 3 9.21 23.66 4.81
N SER A 4 9.97 22.58 4.73
CA SER A 4 10.78 22.26 3.56
C SER A 4 9.91 22.12 2.30
N ALA A 5 10.52 22.11 1.12
CA ALA A 5 9.77 21.87 -0.14
C ALA A 5 8.99 20.53 -0.11
N PHE A 6 9.59 19.48 0.46
CA PHE A 6 8.91 18.21 0.73
C PHE A 6 7.70 18.40 1.66
N GLY A 7 7.87 19.07 2.80
CA GLY A 7 6.80 19.34 3.74
C GLY A 7 5.68 20.17 3.14
N GLN A 8 6.02 21.19 2.35
CA GLN A 8 5.03 22.02 1.64
C GLN A 8 4.21 21.19 0.64
N LYS A 9 4.85 20.27 -0.09
CA LYS A 9 4.17 19.38 -1.01
C LYS A 9 3.20 18.44 -0.28
N PHE A 10 3.65 17.77 0.76
CA PHE A 10 2.89 16.73 1.46
C PHE A 10 1.86 17.26 2.48
N THR A 11 1.85 18.57 2.73
CA THR A 11 0.81 19.22 3.56
C THR A 11 -0.22 19.98 2.75
N ARG A 12 -0.13 19.99 1.42
CA ARG A 12 -1.16 20.55 0.55
C ARG A 12 -2.43 19.71 0.62
N HIS A 13 -3.57 20.36 0.34
CA HIS A 13 -4.83 19.66 0.18
C HIS A 13 -4.70 18.65 -0.98
N ALA A 14 -5.01 17.40 -0.71
CA ALA A 14 -4.96 16.30 -1.68
C ALA A 14 -6.34 15.70 -1.89
N GLY A 15 -6.65 15.30 -3.13
CA GLY A 15 -7.93 14.70 -3.47
C GLY A 15 -8.22 13.41 -2.71
N ILE A 16 -7.17 12.63 -2.40
CA ILE A 16 -7.32 11.42 -1.59
C ILE A 16 -7.80 11.73 -0.16
N THR A 17 -7.33 12.82 0.44
CA THR A 17 -7.76 13.24 1.78
C THR A 17 -9.25 13.54 1.80
N GLN A 18 -9.73 14.32 0.82
CA GLN A 18 -11.15 14.61 0.69
C GLN A 18 -11.97 13.35 0.46
N LEU A 19 -11.52 12.44 -0.42
CA LEU A 19 -12.21 11.18 -0.66
C LEU A 19 -12.36 10.35 0.62
N MET A 20 -11.33 10.31 1.46
CA MET A 20 -11.37 9.58 2.73
C MET A 20 -12.29 10.24 3.76
N ASP A 21 -12.35 11.57 3.79
CA ASP A 21 -13.30 12.31 4.65
C ASP A 21 -14.75 12.07 4.21
N ASP A 22 -15.02 12.12 2.91
CA ASP A 22 -16.35 11.84 2.34
C ASP A 22 -16.78 10.40 2.62
N LEU A 23 -15.85 9.43 2.48
CA LEU A 23 -16.09 8.03 2.81
C LEU A 23 -16.44 7.86 4.30
N ASN A 24 -15.66 8.45 5.18
CA ASN A 24 -15.91 8.38 6.63
C ASN A 24 -17.28 8.99 6.99
N GLN A 25 -17.63 10.13 6.43
CA GLN A 25 -18.92 10.75 6.64
C GLN A 25 -20.07 9.88 6.11
N GLY A 26 -19.93 9.33 4.91
CA GLY A 26 -20.94 8.47 4.30
C GLY A 26 -21.19 7.18 5.10
N LEU A 27 -20.12 6.53 5.58
CA LEU A 27 -20.21 5.30 6.38
C LEU A 27 -20.85 5.53 7.77
N THR A 28 -20.75 6.74 8.32
CA THR A 28 -21.35 7.10 9.61
C THR A 28 -22.76 7.69 9.52
N THR A 29 -23.21 8.04 8.31
CA THR A 29 -24.55 8.64 8.09
C THR A 29 -25.61 7.53 7.92
N PRO A 30 -26.64 7.46 8.78
CA PRO A 30 -27.68 6.44 8.65
C PRO A 30 -28.40 6.47 7.28
N ASN A 31 -28.74 5.30 6.78
CA ASN A 31 -29.46 5.11 5.50
C ASN A 31 -28.75 5.65 4.25
N THR A 32 -27.43 5.88 4.32
CA THR A 32 -26.63 6.31 3.18
C THR A 32 -26.13 5.10 2.39
N ILE A 33 -26.31 5.12 1.07
CA ILE A 33 -25.71 4.15 0.15
C ILE A 33 -24.47 4.79 -0.47
N MET A 34 -23.29 4.31 -0.09
CA MET A 34 -22.02 4.80 -0.61
C MET A 34 -21.71 4.17 -1.97
N LEU A 35 -21.64 5.03 -3.00
CA LEU A 35 -21.26 4.64 -4.37
C LEU A 35 -19.84 5.11 -4.74
N GLY A 36 -19.24 6.01 -3.96
CA GLY A 36 -17.94 6.62 -4.25
C GLY A 36 -16.75 5.86 -3.65
N GLY A 37 -16.99 4.93 -2.75
CA GLY A 37 -15.96 4.13 -2.09
C GLY A 37 -16.59 3.17 -1.10
N GLY A 38 -15.78 2.27 -0.54
CA GLY A 38 -16.27 1.29 0.41
C GLY A 38 -15.16 0.49 1.07
N ASN A 39 -15.53 -0.25 2.09
CA ASN A 39 -14.66 -1.23 2.73
C ASN A 39 -14.68 -2.56 1.94
N PRO A 40 -13.65 -3.41 2.10
CA PRO A 40 -13.71 -4.79 1.61
C PRO A 40 -14.97 -5.50 2.09
N ALA A 41 -15.50 -6.40 1.27
CA ALA A 41 -16.68 -7.19 1.62
C ALA A 41 -16.46 -8.01 2.90
N ALA A 42 -17.40 -7.91 3.83
CA ALA A 42 -17.41 -8.72 5.02
C ALA A 42 -17.96 -10.12 4.68
N ILE A 43 -17.08 -11.06 4.38
CA ILE A 43 -17.44 -12.46 4.09
C ILE A 43 -17.41 -13.25 5.41
N PRO A 44 -18.56 -13.70 5.95
CA PRO A 44 -18.63 -14.26 7.30
C PRO A 44 -17.67 -15.43 7.55
N GLU A 45 -17.53 -16.33 6.58
CA GLU A 45 -16.67 -17.52 6.69
C GLU A 45 -15.18 -17.12 6.75
N VAL A 46 -14.78 -16.10 5.98
CA VAL A 46 -13.42 -15.60 5.98
C VAL A 46 -13.13 -14.89 7.31
N LEU A 47 -14.07 -14.06 7.79
CA LEU A 47 -13.91 -13.37 9.07
C LEU A 47 -13.83 -14.38 10.24
N ALA A 48 -14.65 -15.41 10.25
CA ALA A 48 -14.58 -16.46 11.27
C ALA A 48 -13.25 -17.23 11.23
N TYR A 49 -12.74 -17.51 10.04
CA TYR A 49 -11.41 -18.11 9.88
C TYR A 49 -10.31 -17.21 10.43
N LEU A 50 -10.31 -15.92 10.08
CA LEU A 50 -9.31 -14.95 10.55
C LEU A 50 -9.36 -14.76 12.07
N ASP A 51 -10.57 -14.69 12.65
CA ASP A 51 -10.76 -14.62 14.11
C ASP A 51 -10.16 -15.85 14.80
N ASN A 52 -10.43 -17.06 14.31
CA ASN A 52 -9.86 -18.28 14.85
C ASN A 52 -8.32 -18.29 14.76
N GLN A 53 -7.74 -17.85 13.64
CA GLN A 53 -6.27 -17.74 13.50
C GLN A 53 -5.68 -16.73 14.49
N ALA A 54 -6.31 -15.56 14.65
CA ALA A 54 -5.86 -14.55 15.61
C ALA A 54 -5.89 -15.08 17.05
N GLN A 55 -6.96 -15.80 17.43
CA GLN A 55 -7.05 -16.42 18.75
C GLN A 55 -5.98 -17.50 18.98
N GLN A 56 -5.65 -18.30 17.95
CA GLN A 56 -4.58 -19.31 18.04
C GLN A 56 -3.23 -18.64 18.23
N LEU A 57 -2.91 -17.61 17.47
CA LEU A 57 -1.66 -16.83 17.61
C LEU A 57 -1.54 -16.18 18.99
N LEU A 58 -2.65 -15.69 19.54
CA LEU A 58 -2.68 -15.12 20.89
C LEU A 58 -2.44 -16.20 21.96
N LYS A 59 -3.12 -17.33 21.87
CA LYS A 59 -3.00 -18.47 22.83
C LYS A 59 -1.61 -19.10 22.80
N SER A 60 -0.98 -19.18 21.63
CA SER A 60 0.40 -19.71 21.51
C SER A 60 1.49 -18.75 21.98
N GLY A 61 1.15 -17.49 22.19
CA GLY A 61 2.12 -16.42 22.50
C GLY A 61 2.87 -15.88 21.26
N GLU A 62 2.64 -16.43 20.08
CA GLU A 62 3.32 -15.99 18.86
C GLU A 62 2.96 -14.55 18.48
N LEU A 63 1.72 -14.12 18.74
CA LEU A 63 1.32 -12.73 18.50
C LEU A 63 2.14 -11.76 19.38
N ILE A 64 2.26 -12.06 20.68
CA ILE A 64 3.03 -11.21 21.62
C ILE A 64 4.51 -11.21 21.23
N LYS A 65 5.05 -12.34 20.84
CA LYS A 65 6.42 -12.46 20.37
C LYS A 65 6.68 -11.64 19.09
N ALA A 66 5.72 -11.66 18.14
CA ALA A 66 5.80 -10.84 16.92
C ALA A 66 5.75 -9.35 17.23
N MET A 67 4.94 -8.92 18.22
CA MET A 67 4.84 -7.52 18.64
C MET A 67 6.08 -7.02 19.40
N ALA A 68 6.82 -7.91 20.05
CA ALA A 68 7.96 -7.57 20.90
C ALA A 68 9.33 -7.62 20.18
N ASN A 69 9.38 -8.07 18.94
CA ASN A 69 10.64 -8.26 18.22
C ASN A 69 10.59 -7.58 16.85
N TYR A 70 11.74 -7.11 16.41
CA TYR A 70 11.94 -6.64 15.03
C TYR A 70 12.13 -7.84 14.10
N ASP A 71 11.62 -7.70 12.89
CA ASP A 71 11.96 -8.58 11.77
C ASP A 71 13.08 -7.95 10.92
N GLY A 72 13.59 -8.70 9.95
CA GLY A 72 14.55 -8.20 8.99
C GLY A 72 13.98 -7.09 8.08
N PRO A 73 14.84 -6.36 7.36
CA PRO A 73 14.42 -5.23 6.52
C PRO A 73 13.47 -5.62 5.37
N GLN A 74 13.48 -6.88 4.97
CA GLN A 74 12.56 -7.43 3.96
C GLN A 74 11.17 -7.75 4.55
N GLY A 75 11.08 -7.94 5.86
CA GLY A 75 9.90 -8.35 6.59
C GLY A 75 10.05 -9.72 7.25
N LYS A 76 8.94 -10.33 7.62
CA LYS A 76 8.90 -11.62 8.33
C LYS A 76 9.30 -12.78 7.43
N ASP A 77 10.44 -13.42 7.68
CA ASP A 77 10.99 -14.51 6.86
C ASP A 77 10.01 -15.65 6.64
N THR A 78 9.31 -16.09 7.69
CA THR A 78 8.33 -17.17 7.59
C THR A 78 7.16 -16.83 6.67
N TYR A 79 6.73 -15.58 6.66
CA TYR A 79 5.69 -15.10 5.75
C TYR A 79 6.21 -15.02 4.32
N ILE A 80 7.40 -14.46 4.12
CA ILE A 80 8.05 -14.34 2.80
C ILE A 80 8.24 -15.72 2.16
N LEU A 81 8.74 -16.70 2.94
CA LEU A 81 8.90 -18.09 2.49
C LEU A 81 7.56 -18.73 2.10
N ALA A 82 6.52 -18.54 2.93
CA ALA A 82 5.20 -19.09 2.64
C ALA A 82 4.59 -18.44 1.38
N LEU A 83 4.76 -17.13 1.22
CA LEU A 83 4.24 -16.40 0.07
C LEU A 83 4.98 -16.77 -1.23
N SER A 84 6.30 -16.86 -1.22
CA SER A 84 7.07 -17.29 -2.40
C SER A 84 6.67 -18.70 -2.86
N LYS A 85 6.49 -19.62 -1.91
CA LYS A 85 6.00 -20.98 -2.19
C LYS A 85 4.61 -20.96 -2.80
N LEU A 86 3.68 -20.21 -2.20
CA LEU A 86 2.30 -20.09 -2.69
C LEU A 86 2.27 -19.57 -4.13
N LEU A 87 2.98 -18.48 -4.43
CA LEU A 87 3.00 -17.88 -5.75
C LEU A 87 3.66 -18.80 -6.79
N SER A 88 4.73 -19.51 -6.41
CA SER A 88 5.38 -20.48 -7.29
C SER A 88 4.49 -21.67 -7.61
N GLU A 89 3.79 -22.22 -6.61
CA GLU A 89 2.92 -23.37 -6.78
C GLU A 89 1.61 -23.06 -7.49
N GLN A 90 1.00 -21.91 -7.18
CA GLN A 90 -0.33 -21.56 -7.73
C GLN A 90 -0.25 -20.85 -9.09
N LEU A 91 0.79 -20.05 -9.31
CA LEU A 91 0.94 -19.23 -10.53
C LEU A 91 2.04 -19.69 -11.45
N GLY A 92 2.86 -20.67 -11.02
CA GLY A 92 4.00 -21.14 -11.79
C GLY A 92 5.14 -20.12 -11.91
N TRP A 93 5.20 -19.13 -11.02
CA TRP A 93 6.23 -18.09 -11.06
C TRP A 93 7.57 -18.63 -10.54
N SER A 94 8.65 -18.32 -11.24
CA SER A 94 10.01 -18.65 -10.80
C SER A 94 10.53 -17.54 -9.90
N ILE A 95 10.04 -17.51 -8.66
CA ILE A 95 10.44 -16.53 -7.64
C ILE A 95 10.84 -17.22 -6.34
N GLY A 96 11.82 -16.63 -5.65
CA GLY A 96 12.24 -17.03 -4.31
C GLY A 96 11.99 -15.94 -3.28
N PRO A 97 12.34 -16.19 -2.01
CA PRO A 97 12.20 -15.21 -0.94
C PRO A 97 12.92 -13.89 -1.22
N GLU A 98 14.04 -13.94 -1.94
CA GLU A 98 14.85 -12.78 -2.35
C GLU A 98 14.11 -11.80 -3.28
N ASN A 99 13.02 -12.23 -3.90
CA ASN A 99 12.19 -11.41 -4.80
C ASN A 99 11.02 -10.72 -4.08
N ILE A 100 10.88 -10.93 -2.77
CA ILE A 100 9.73 -10.46 -1.99
C ILE A 100 10.21 -9.54 -0.87
N ALA A 101 9.63 -8.35 -0.79
CA ALA A 101 9.76 -7.45 0.34
C ALA A 101 8.39 -6.96 0.80
N LEU A 102 8.19 -6.88 2.10
CA LEU A 102 6.93 -6.45 2.70
C LEU A 102 6.95 -4.95 2.98
N THR A 103 5.83 -4.30 2.79
CA THR A 103 5.63 -2.88 3.10
C THR A 103 4.34 -2.68 3.88
N ASN A 104 4.19 -1.52 4.49
CA ASN A 104 2.96 -1.10 5.16
C ASN A 104 1.88 -0.72 4.14
N GLY A 105 1.41 -1.72 3.40
CA GLY A 105 0.42 -1.56 2.34
C GLY A 105 1.00 -1.13 0.99
N SER A 106 0.18 -1.25 -0.05
CA SER A 106 0.56 -0.98 -1.44
C SER A 106 0.96 0.48 -1.68
N GLN A 107 0.37 1.44 -0.98
CA GLN A 107 0.73 2.86 -1.13
C GLN A 107 2.20 3.12 -0.75
N THR A 108 2.69 2.48 0.31
CA THR A 108 4.11 2.56 0.68
C THR A 108 5.01 1.91 -0.38
N ALA A 109 4.60 0.77 -0.94
CA ALA A 109 5.32 0.13 -2.03
C ALA A 109 5.39 1.04 -3.27
N PHE A 110 4.27 1.65 -3.67
CA PHE A 110 4.24 2.59 -4.79
C PHE A 110 5.06 3.85 -4.54
N PHE A 111 5.03 4.39 -3.31
CA PHE A 111 5.90 5.51 -2.95
C PHE A 111 7.39 5.17 -3.19
N TYR A 112 7.82 3.98 -2.76
CA TYR A 112 9.19 3.54 -3.04
C TYR A 112 9.44 3.35 -4.53
N LEU A 113 8.60 2.60 -5.23
CA LEU A 113 8.82 2.29 -6.64
C LEU A 113 8.82 3.53 -7.54
N PHE A 114 7.88 4.44 -7.33
CA PHE A 114 7.81 5.67 -8.12
C PHE A 114 9.08 6.52 -7.94
N ASN A 115 9.55 6.68 -6.71
CA ASN A 115 10.72 7.52 -6.41
C ASN A 115 12.06 6.83 -6.67
N LEU A 116 12.10 5.49 -6.69
CA LEU A 116 13.31 4.74 -7.08
C LEU A 116 13.53 4.69 -8.59
N LEU A 117 12.44 4.58 -9.36
CA LEU A 117 12.51 4.28 -10.80
C LEU A 117 12.26 5.50 -11.69
N ALA A 118 11.74 6.59 -11.12
CA ALA A 118 11.46 7.83 -11.83
C ALA A 118 11.93 9.06 -11.03
N GLY A 119 11.85 10.25 -11.64
CA GLY A 119 12.39 11.50 -11.10
C GLY A 119 13.68 11.90 -11.77
N GLU A 120 14.46 12.74 -11.12
CA GLU A 120 15.74 13.23 -11.62
C GLU A 120 16.88 12.26 -11.27
N PHE A 121 17.69 11.93 -12.26
CA PHE A 121 18.85 11.05 -12.13
C PHE A 121 20.13 11.86 -12.05
N SER A 122 21.19 11.29 -11.46
CA SER A 122 22.49 11.95 -11.27
C SER A 122 23.16 12.42 -12.57
N ASP A 123 22.78 11.85 -13.71
CA ASP A 123 23.26 12.23 -15.04
C ASP A 123 22.39 13.32 -15.71
N GLY A 124 21.46 13.93 -14.99
CA GLY A 124 20.57 14.98 -15.48
C GLY A 124 19.35 14.49 -16.26
N ARG A 125 19.23 13.19 -16.53
CA ARG A 125 18.01 12.64 -17.14
C ARG A 125 16.85 12.71 -16.16
N LYS A 126 15.64 12.94 -16.70
CA LYS A 126 14.39 12.84 -15.95
C LYS A 126 13.52 11.74 -16.52
N LYS A 127 13.06 10.81 -15.68
CA LYS A 127 12.08 9.81 -16.05
C LYS A 127 10.76 10.08 -15.36
N LYS A 128 9.66 9.75 -16.03
CA LYS A 128 8.30 9.84 -15.48
C LYS A 128 7.66 8.47 -15.38
N VAL A 129 6.73 8.33 -14.46
CA VAL A 129 5.86 7.16 -14.40
C VAL A 129 4.74 7.34 -15.41
N LEU A 130 4.59 6.39 -16.32
CA LEU A 130 3.49 6.34 -17.29
C LEU A 130 2.35 5.52 -16.72
N PHE A 131 1.19 6.13 -16.59
CA PHE A 131 -0.05 5.42 -16.32
C PHE A 131 -0.74 5.06 -17.63
N PRO A 132 -0.88 3.76 -17.94
CA PRO A 132 -1.52 3.30 -19.18
C PRO A 132 -3.03 3.49 -19.17
N LEU A 133 -3.63 3.57 -17.99
CA LEU A 133 -5.06 3.83 -17.79
C LEU A 133 -5.25 5.23 -17.20
N ALA A 134 -6.33 5.89 -17.61
CA ALA A 134 -6.77 7.15 -17.03
C ALA A 134 -8.32 7.19 -17.03
N PRO A 135 -8.98 7.46 -15.90
CA PRO A 135 -8.38 7.81 -14.60
C PRO A 135 -7.78 6.61 -13.86
N GLU A 136 -6.70 6.86 -13.13
CA GLU A 136 -6.06 5.95 -12.19
C GLU A 136 -6.48 6.26 -10.74
N TYR A 137 -6.00 5.44 -9.79
CA TYR A 137 -6.27 5.67 -8.38
C TYR A 137 -5.72 7.02 -7.92
N ILE A 138 -6.58 7.82 -7.30
CA ILE A 138 -6.30 9.21 -6.94
C ILE A 138 -5.07 9.37 -6.03
N GLY A 139 -4.81 8.41 -5.15
CA GLY A 139 -3.68 8.45 -4.22
C GLY A 139 -2.30 8.30 -4.87
N TYR A 140 -2.22 7.88 -6.14
CA TYR A 140 -0.92 7.76 -6.82
C TYR A 140 -0.30 9.11 -7.12
N GLY A 141 -1.12 10.11 -7.48
CA GLY A 141 -0.66 11.44 -7.87
C GLY A 141 0.19 12.15 -6.80
N ASP A 142 -0.08 11.86 -5.54
CA ASP A 142 0.59 12.48 -4.40
C ASP A 142 1.82 11.69 -3.91
N GLY A 143 2.07 10.49 -4.45
CA GLY A 143 3.12 9.58 -4.02
C GLY A 143 4.54 9.89 -4.50
N ALA A 144 4.76 11.00 -5.22
CA ALA A 144 6.08 11.36 -5.77
C ALA A 144 6.74 12.51 -5.00
N LEU A 145 8.07 12.46 -4.84
CA LEU A 145 8.86 13.53 -4.23
C LEU A 145 8.98 14.76 -5.14
N SER A 146 9.15 14.55 -6.46
CA SER A 146 9.28 15.64 -7.44
C SER A 146 7.93 16.01 -8.06
N GLU A 147 7.83 17.26 -8.54
CA GLU A 147 6.73 17.70 -9.37
C GLU A 147 6.83 17.10 -10.79
N ASP A 148 5.70 17.07 -11.51
CA ASP A 148 5.65 16.58 -12.90
C ASP A 148 6.22 15.16 -13.06
N HIS A 149 5.87 14.28 -12.12
CA HIS A 149 6.41 12.91 -12.01
C HIS A 149 5.63 11.90 -12.84
N PHE A 150 4.38 12.19 -13.15
CA PHE A 150 3.46 11.30 -13.81
C PHE A 150 3.05 11.80 -15.18
N VAL A 151 2.73 10.86 -16.07
CA VAL A 151 2.17 11.11 -17.39
C VAL A 151 1.13 10.03 -17.71
N ALA A 152 0.04 10.40 -18.37
CA ALA A 152 -0.95 9.46 -18.88
C ALA A 152 -0.86 9.37 -20.42
N CYS A 153 -1.24 8.23 -20.98
CA CYS A 153 -1.50 8.12 -22.41
C CYS A 153 -2.74 8.96 -22.76
N LYS A 154 -2.61 9.79 -23.81
CA LYS A 154 -3.74 10.54 -24.40
C LYS A 154 -4.46 9.67 -25.41
#